data_eb140c63c8a2e6f75d0bb61825eac93e
#
_entry.id   eb140c63c8a2e6f75d0bb61825eac93e
#
_cell.length_a   1.000
_cell.length_b   1.000
_cell.length_c   1.000
_cell.angle_alpha   90.00
_cell.angle_beta   90.00
_cell.angle_gamma   90.00
#
_symmetry.space_group_name_H-M   'P 1'
#
loop_
_entity.id
_entity.type
_entity.pdbx_description
1 polymer ?
#
loop_
_entity_poly.entity_id
_entity_poly.type
_entity_poly.pdbx_seq_one_letter_code
_entity_poly.pdbx_strand_id
1 'polypeptide(L)'
;SDLSSNRALKEELDGVETHFGDLDPRLMNQIDLMIASPGIAMDSPAITLAQAQGVEVRGDIDLFVAEATRPVIGITGSNGKSSVTTFVGQLLTACGKRVAVGGNLGVPALELLNETPDVYVLELSSFQLERAGDLNLAVAHVLNLSPDHLDRHQRMPLYHLAKHRIFAGAKSVVANYRDSLTQPVGKSDVPWVLWRDNEPDLNQLGLREQDGELWLYHGF
;
A
#
# COMPACT_ATOMS: atom_id res chain seq x y z
N SER A 1 -2.06 -22.46 -8.76
CA SER A 1 -3.01 -23.46 -8.25
C SER A 1 -4.19 -23.55 -9.20
N ASP A 2 -4.51 -24.75 -9.61
CA ASP A 2 -5.60 -25.02 -10.54
C ASP A 2 -6.96 -24.76 -9.87
N LEU A 3 -7.57 -23.62 -10.18
CA LEU A 3 -8.91 -23.25 -9.69
C LEU A 3 -10.02 -24.21 -10.20
N SER A 4 -9.72 -24.99 -11.26
CA SER A 4 -10.69 -25.91 -11.85
C SER A 4 -11.18 -27.01 -10.92
N SER A 5 -10.43 -27.32 -9.85
CA SER A 5 -10.72 -28.36 -8.86
C SER A 5 -11.46 -27.86 -7.61
N ASN A 6 -11.62 -26.54 -7.44
CA ASN A 6 -12.20 -25.99 -6.21
C ASN A 6 -13.71 -25.74 -6.35
N ARG A 7 -14.52 -26.72 -5.92
CA ARG A 7 -15.98 -26.68 -6.01
C ARG A 7 -16.61 -25.51 -5.20
N ALA A 8 -16.03 -25.16 -4.06
CA ALA A 8 -16.50 -24.06 -3.22
C ALA A 8 -16.40 -22.71 -3.92
N LEU A 9 -15.28 -22.44 -4.64
CA LEU A 9 -15.09 -21.23 -5.44
C LEU A 9 -16.11 -21.13 -6.60
N LYS A 10 -16.55 -22.25 -7.15
CA LYS A 10 -17.58 -22.25 -8.21
C LYS A 10 -18.95 -21.84 -7.70
N GLU A 11 -19.29 -22.21 -6.46
CA GLU A 11 -20.56 -21.82 -5.84
C GLU A 11 -20.56 -20.34 -5.46
N GLU A 12 -19.43 -19.78 -5.00
CA GLU A 12 -19.29 -18.35 -4.71
C GLU A 12 -19.31 -17.46 -5.98
N LEU A 13 -19.01 -18.02 -7.15
CA LEU A 13 -19.00 -17.33 -8.43
C LEU A 13 -20.24 -17.61 -9.28
N ASP A 14 -21.31 -18.10 -8.66
CA ASP A 14 -22.57 -18.36 -9.38
C ASP A 14 -23.11 -17.05 -9.99
N GLY A 15 -23.43 -17.10 -11.29
CA GLY A 15 -23.83 -15.92 -12.05
C GLY A 15 -22.69 -15.07 -12.61
N VAL A 16 -21.42 -15.41 -12.33
CA VAL A 16 -20.24 -14.78 -12.92
C VAL A 16 -19.67 -15.65 -14.04
N GLU A 17 -19.45 -15.07 -15.21
CA GLU A 17 -18.79 -15.77 -16.30
C GLU A 17 -17.33 -16.05 -15.94
N THR A 18 -16.92 -17.32 -15.99
CA THR A 18 -15.58 -17.74 -15.54
C THR A 18 -14.81 -18.36 -16.70
N HIS A 19 -13.57 -17.89 -16.89
CA HIS A 19 -12.64 -18.39 -17.88
C HIS A 19 -11.39 -18.96 -17.18
N PHE A 20 -10.93 -20.12 -17.65
CA PHE A 20 -9.76 -20.82 -17.12
C PHE A 20 -8.74 -21.06 -18.24
N GLY A 21 -7.47 -20.99 -17.91
CA GLY A 21 -6.36 -21.16 -18.87
C GLY A 21 -5.95 -19.85 -19.50
N ASP A 22 -5.49 -19.90 -20.76
CA ASP A 22 -5.05 -18.72 -21.49
C ASP A 22 -6.22 -17.77 -21.76
N LEU A 23 -5.98 -16.49 -21.56
CA LEU A 23 -6.98 -15.46 -21.78
C LEU A 23 -7.26 -15.28 -23.30
N ASP A 24 -8.52 -15.40 -23.68
CA ASP A 24 -8.93 -15.11 -25.07
C ASP A 24 -8.82 -13.59 -25.32
N PRO A 25 -8.01 -13.15 -26.30
CA PRO A 25 -7.86 -11.71 -26.63
C PRO A 25 -9.18 -11.02 -26.94
N ARG A 26 -10.19 -11.75 -27.44
CA ARG A 26 -11.51 -11.17 -27.75
C ARG A 26 -12.29 -10.70 -26.53
N LEU A 27 -11.97 -11.24 -25.34
CA LEU A 27 -12.59 -10.79 -24.09
C LEU A 27 -12.22 -9.36 -23.77
N MET A 28 -11.02 -8.90 -24.16
CA MET A 28 -10.58 -7.52 -23.91
C MET A 28 -11.46 -6.47 -24.60
N ASN A 29 -12.13 -6.83 -25.72
CA ASN A 29 -13.05 -5.92 -26.39
C ASN A 29 -14.41 -5.78 -25.67
N GLN A 30 -14.63 -6.54 -24.61
CA GLN A 30 -15.92 -6.61 -23.89
C GLN A 30 -15.81 -6.06 -22.46
N ILE A 31 -14.61 -5.62 -22.04
CA ILE A 31 -14.36 -5.12 -20.68
C ILE A 31 -13.81 -3.70 -20.75
N ASP A 32 -14.26 -2.86 -19.83
CA ASP A 32 -13.80 -1.49 -19.66
C ASP A 32 -12.66 -1.39 -18.62
N LEU A 33 -12.62 -2.34 -17.70
CA LEU A 33 -11.69 -2.35 -16.56
C LEU A 33 -11.25 -3.78 -16.23
N MET A 34 -9.96 -3.97 -16.05
CA MET A 34 -9.36 -5.21 -15.53
C MET A 34 -8.91 -4.99 -14.09
N ILE A 35 -9.46 -5.76 -13.15
CA ILE A 35 -8.94 -5.81 -11.78
C ILE A 35 -7.98 -6.98 -11.67
N ALA A 36 -6.72 -6.65 -11.39
CA ALA A 36 -5.66 -7.65 -11.31
C ALA A 36 -5.26 -7.91 -9.84
N SER A 37 -5.27 -9.18 -9.44
CA SER A 37 -4.73 -9.60 -8.13
C SER A 37 -3.26 -9.22 -7.99
N PRO A 38 -2.79 -8.80 -6.80
CA PRO A 38 -1.37 -8.50 -6.55
C PRO A 38 -0.41 -9.65 -6.91
N GLY A 39 -0.89 -10.89 -6.86
CA GLY A 39 -0.12 -12.06 -7.25
C GLY A 39 0.21 -12.16 -8.75
N ILE A 40 -0.54 -11.47 -9.62
CA ILE A 40 -0.31 -11.48 -11.07
C ILE A 40 0.79 -10.46 -11.42
N ALA A 41 1.79 -10.86 -12.19
CA ALA A 41 2.88 -9.97 -12.61
C ALA A 41 2.39 -8.91 -13.61
N MET A 42 2.89 -7.67 -13.52
CA MET A 42 2.52 -6.58 -14.44
C MET A 42 2.96 -6.85 -15.89
N ASP A 43 3.95 -7.69 -16.10
CA ASP A 43 4.42 -8.18 -17.39
C ASP A 43 3.73 -9.49 -17.84
N SER A 44 2.70 -9.93 -17.12
CA SER A 44 1.93 -11.13 -17.51
C SER A 44 1.22 -10.91 -18.84
N PRO A 45 1.05 -11.97 -19.66
CA PRO A 45 0.39 -11.86 -20.96
C PRO A 45 -1.00 -11.21 -20.89
N ALA A 46 -1.78 -11.52 -19.84
CA ALA A 46 -3.11 -10.97 -19.65
C ALA A 46 -3.09 -9.44 -19.44
N ILE A 47 -2.22 -8.95 -18.54
CA ILE A 47 -2.10 -7.51 -18.26
C ILE A 47 -1.51 -6.78 -19.47
N THR A 48 -0.46 -7.33 -20.09
CA THR A 48 0.15 -6.74 -21.31
C THR A 48 -0.87 -6.62 -22.44
N LEU A 49 -1.71 -7.65 -22.62
CA LEU A 49 -2.76 -7.63 -23.64
C LEU A 49 -3.82 -6.55 -23.33
N ALA A 50 -4.30 -6.47 -22.09
CA ALA A 50 -5.26 -5.47 -21.66
C ALA A 50 -4.74 -4.04 -21.93
N GLN A 51 -3.52 -3.76 -21.51
CA GLN A 51 -2.87 -2.47 -21.73
C GLN A 51 -2.69 -2.14 -23.23
N ALA A 52 -2.30 -3.13 -24.04
CA ALA A 52 -2.14 -2.95 -25.49
C ALA A 52 -3.47 -2.61 -26.19
N GLN A 53 -4.59 -3.04 -25.64
CA GLN A 53 -5.93 -2.74 -26.15
C GLN A 53 -6.60 -1.52 -25.46
N GLY A 54 -5.85 -0.82 -24.59
CA GLY A 54 -6.36 0.37 -23.91
C GLY A 54 -7.31 0.10 -22.73
N VAL A 55 -7.40 -1.17 -22.28
CA VAL A 55 -8.17 -1.53 -21.09
C VAL A 55 -7.41 -1.04 -19.85
N GLU A 56 -8.10 -0.31 -19.01
CA GLU A 56 -7.53 0.14 -17.73
C GLU A 56 -7.29 -1.05 -16.80
N VAL A 57 -6.11 -1.09 -16.15
CA VAL A 57 -5.75 -2.13 -15.19
C VAL A 57 -5.60 -1.51 -13.81
N ARG A 58 -6.37 -1.98 -12.84
CA ARG A 58 -6.33 -1.54 -11.44
C ARG A 58 -6.07 -2.69 -10.48
N GLY A 59 -5.66 -2.36 -9.26
CA GLY A 59 -5.56 -3.28 -8.13
C GLY A 59 -6.71 -3.11 -7.14
N ASP A 60 -6.70 -3.96 -6.11
CA ASP A 60 -7.62 -3.90 -4.97
C ASP A 60 -7.51 -2.57 -4.20
N ILE A 61 -6.31 -2.03 -4.06
CA ILE A 61 -6.07 -0.78 -3.32
C ILE A 61 -6.60 0.43 -4.08
N ASP A 62 -6.53 0.44 -5.43
CA ASP A 62 -7.13 1.52 -6.24
C ASP A 62 -8.65 1.58 -6.04
N LEU A 63 -9.30 0.42 -6.02
CA LEU A 63 -10.74 0.33 -5.75
C LEU A 63 -11.07 0.79 -4.33
N PHE A 64 -10.26 0.35 -3.36
CA PHE A 64 -10.45 0.75 -1.97
C PHE A 64 -10.38 2.27 -1.80
N VAL A 65 -9.32 2.93 -2.31
CA VAL A 65 -9.15 4.38 -2.11
C VAL A 65 -10.18 5.20 -2.89
N ALA A 66 -10.74 4.67 -3.97
CA ALA A 66 -11.83 5.31 -4.70
C ALA A 66 -13.12 5.40 -3.87
N GLU A 67 -13.37 4.40 -3.02
CA GLU A 67 -14.59 4.29 -2.19
C GLU A 67 -14.37 4.77 -0.74
N ALA A 68 -13.11 4.83 -0.26
CA ALA A 68 -12.79 5.23 1.09
C ALA A 68 -13.17 6.69 1.38
N THR A 69 -14.12 6.91 2.27
CA THR A 69 -14.62 8.25 2.64
C THR A 69 -13.86 8.88 3.82
N ARG A 70 -12.97 8.11 4.45
CA ARG A 70 -12.19 8.54 5.63
C ARG A 70 -10.71 8.57 5.32
N PRO A 71 -9.90 9.32 6.08
CA PRO A 71 -8.46 9.35 5.90
C PRO A 71 -7.84 7.97 5.91
N VAL A 72 -6.89 7.73 5.00
CA VAL A 72 -6.14 6.48 4.89
C VAL A 72 -4.67 6.74 5.20
N ILE A 73 -4.12 5.99 6.14
CA ILE A 73 -2.69 5.94 6.45
C ILE A 73 -2.13 4.70 5.76
N GLY A 74 -1.18 4.87 4.85
CA GLY A 74 -0.51 3.77 4.17
C GLY A 74 0.90 3.53 4.70
N ILE A 75 1.22 2.29 5.00
CA ILE A 75 2.50 1.85 5.54
C ILE A 75 3.06 0.74 4.67
N THR A 76 4.29 0.92 4.18
CA THR A 76 5.05 -0.11 3.47
C THR A 76 6.49 -0.21 3.98
N GLY A 77 7.24 -1.15 3.48
CA GLY A 77 8.64 -1.39 3.83
C GLY A 77 9.03 -2.83 3.51
N SER A 78 10.30 -3.15 3.62
CA SER A 78 10.75 -4.55 3.52
C SER A 78 10.39 -5.31 4.79
N ASN A 79 10.72 -4.77 5.96
CA ASN A 79 10.52 -5.40 7.26
C ASN A 79 9.70 -4.54 8.22
N GLY A 80 9.02 -5.17 9.18
CA GLY A 80 8.31 -4.50 10.26
C GLY A 80 6.94 -3.90 9.90
N LYS A 81 6.47 -4.05 8.67
CA LYS A 81 5.18 -3.50 8.21
C LYS A 81 4.03 -3.85 9.15
N SER A 82 3.79 -5.13 9.39
CA SER A 82 2.67 -5.63 10.19
C SER A 82 2.74 -5.11 11.64
N SER A 83 3.94 -5.11 12.24
CA SER A 83 4.15 -4.60 13.59
C SER A 83 3.81 -3.11 13.69
N VAL A 84 4.32 -2.30 12.77
CA VAL A 84 4.09 -0.85 12.79
C VAL A 84 2.64 -0.52 12.44
N THR A 85 2.03 -1.18 11.46
CA THR A 85 0.62 -0.99 11.10
C THR A 85 -0.30 -1.29 12.27
N THR A 86 -0.09 -2.43 12.95
CA THR A 86 -0.84 -2.81 14.15
C THR A 86 -0.63 -1.80 15.27
N PHE A 87 0.62 -1.38 15.51
CA PHE A 87 0.94 -0.44 16.58
C PHE A 87 0.32 0.95 16.35
N VAL A 88 0.36 1.46 15.11
CA VAL A 88 -0.32 2.71 14.74
C VAL A 88 -1.83 2.60 14.97
N GLY A 89 -2.44 1.48 14.59
CA GLY A 89 -3.85 1.23 14.86
C GLY A 89 -4.18 1.26 16.36
N GLN A 90 -3.37 0.61 17.18
CA GLN A 90 -3.53 0.61 18.66
C GLN A 90 -3.37 2.00 19.27
N LEU A 91 -2.35 2.76 18.84
CA LEU A 91 -2.13 4.13 19.32
C LEU A 91 -3.30 5.06 18.99
N LEU A 92 -3.81 5.01 17.76
CA LEU A 92 -4.96 5.81 17.35
C LEU A 92 -6.23 5.42 18.14
N THR A 93 -6.40 4.12 18.40
CA THR A 93 -7.50 3.62 19.24
C THR A 93 -7.37 4.13 20.68
N ALA A 94 -6.17 4.12 21.24
CA ALA A 94 -5.90 4.69 22.57
C ALA A 94 -6.15 6.21 22.62
N CYS A 95 -6.00 6.89 21.47
CA CYS A 95 -6.38 8.31 21.30
C CYS A 95 -7.89 8.52 21.07
N GLY A 96 -8.73 7.50 21.24
CA GLY A 96 -10.18 7.59 21.12
C GLY A 96 -10.71 7.56 19.68
N LYS A 97 -9.92 7.12 18.70
CA LYS A 97 -10.37 6.96 17.30
C LYS A 97 -10.91 5.56 17.06
N ARG A 98 -11.94 5.44 16.23
CA ARG A 98 -12.36 4.17 15.64
C ARG A 98 -11.43 3.91 14.46
N VAL A 99 -10.70 2.81 14.48
CA VAL A 99 -9.67 2.51 13.50
C VAL A 99 -9.96 1.18 12.82
N ALA A 100 -9.97 1.17 11.49
CA ALA A 100 -9.98 -0.06 10.70
C ALA A 100 -8.56 -0.34 10.19
N VAL A 101 -8.04 -1.53 10.51
CA VAL A 101 -6.66 -1.94 10.18
C VAL A 101 -6.71 -3.14 9.25
N GLY A 102 -5.99 -3.09 8.13
CA GLY A 102 -5.95 -4.21 7.19
C GLY A 102 -5.04 -3.96 5.98
N GLY A 103 -5.44 -4.49 4.83
CA GLY A 103 -4.71 -4.43 3.57
C GLY A 103 -3.95 -5.73 3.29
N ASN A 104 -2.62 -5.68 3.19
CA ASN A 104 -1.80 -6.89 3.06
C ASN A 104 -1.71 -7.70 4.39
N LEU A 105 -2.18 -7.13 5.48
CA LEU A 105 -2.25 -7.73 6.81
C LEU A 105 -3.71 -7.97 7.19
N GLY A 106 -4.03 -9.19 7.65
CA GLY A 106 -5.32 -9.50 8.28
C GLY A 106 -6.50 -9.32 7.33
N VAL A 107 -7.33 -8.31 7.57
CA VAL A 107 -8.55 -8.05 6.78
C VAL A 107 -8.17 -7.42 5.43
N PRO A 108 -8.64 -7.94 4.29
CA PRO A 108 -8.45 -7.33 2.98
C PRO A 108 -8.99 -5.89 2.95
N ALA A 109 -8.30 -4.99 2.22
CA ALA A 109 -8.67 -3.57 2.22
C ALA A 109 -10.13 -3.32 1.85
N LEU A 110 -10.64 -3.99 0.82
CA LEU A 110 -12.04 -3.80 0.36
C LEU A 110 -13.08 -4.21 1.41
N GLU A 111 -12.79 -5.19 2.26
CA GLU A 111 -13.67 -5.60 3.34
C GLU A 111 -13.82 -4.53 4.43
N LEU A 112 -12.78 -3.70 4.63
CA LEU A 112 -12.81 -2.59 5.59
C LEU A 112 -13.83 -1.51 5.21
N LEU A 113 -14.28 -1.45 3.95
CA LEU A 113 -15.31 -0.51 3.51
C LEU A 113 -16.69 -0.79 4.15
N ASN A 114 -16.90 -2.00 4.67
CA ASN A 114 -18.10 -2.35 5.43
C ASN A 114 -18.12 -1.75 6.85
N GLU A 115 -16.99 -1.18 7.29
CA GLU A 115 -16.86 -0.54 8.58
C GLU A 115 -17.09 0.98 8.47
N THR A 116 -17.32 1.64 9.60
CA THR A 116 -17.46 3.10 9.69
C THR A 116 -16.41 3.69 10.62
N PRO A 117 -15.10 3.59 10.27
CA PRO A 117 -14.02 4.09 11.11
C PRO A 117 -13.90 5.61 11.01
N ASP A 118 -13.08 6.19 11.88
CA ASP A 118 -12.62 7.58 11.75
C ASP A 118 -11.36 7.66 10.87
N VAL A 119 -10.59 6.55 10.77
CA VAL A 119 -9.37 6.43 9.97
C VAL A 119 -9.10 4.97 9.60
N TYR A 120 -8.58 4.76 8.39
CA TYR A 120 -8.04 3.48 7.95
C TYR A 120 -6.52 3.46 8.10
N VAL A 121 -5.96 2.32 8.52
CA VAL A 121 -4.51 2.08 8.56
C VAL A 121 -4.20 0.84 7.74
N LEU A 122 -3.52 1.01 6.62
CA LEU A 122 -3.26 -0.07 5.67
C LEU A 122 -1.79 -0.47 5.64
N GLU A 123 -1.55 -1.76 5.77
CA GLU A 123 -0.31 -2.36 5.30
C GLU A 123 -0.37 -2.55 3.80
N LEU A 124 0.65 -2.06 3.07
CA LEU A 124 0.72 -2.16 1.62
C LEU A 124 1.98 -2.93 1.17
N SER A 125 1.77 -3.98 0.38
CA SER A 125 2.86 -4.72 -0.23
C SER A 125 3.42 -4.02 -1.47
N SER A 126 4.64 -4.39 -1.89
CA SER A 126 5.18 -3.89 -3.16
C SER A 126 4.37 -4.38 -4.37
N PHE A 127 3.72 -5.54 -4.26
CA PHE A 127 2.88 -6.12 -5.33
C PHE A 127 1.57 -5.36 -5.52
N GLN A 128 0.99 -4.85 -4.44
CA GLN A 128 -0.17 -3.96 -4.50
C GLN A 128 0.24 -2.60 -5.07
N LEU A 129 1.35 -2.05 -4.58
CA LEU A 129 1.84 -0.73 -4.98
C LEU A 129 2.34 -0.67 -6.42
N GLU A 130 2.94 -1.74 -6.98
CA GLU A 130 3.49 -1.70 -8.35
C GLU A 130 2.45 -1.37 -9.43
N ARG A 131 1.16 -1.63 -9.16
CA ARG A 131 0.03 -1.35 -10.05
C ARG A 131 -0.84 -0.18 -9.62
N ALA A 132 -0.65 0.31 -8.40
CA ALA A 132 -1.45 1.38 -7.85
C ALA A 132 -1.26 2.69 -8.62
N GLY A 133 -2.35 3.42 -8.82
CA GLY A 133 -2.36 4.80 -9.28
C GLY A 133 -2.06 5.79 -8.15
N ASP A 134 -2.70 6.96 -8.19
CA ASP A 134 -2.61 7.97 -7.14
C ASP A 134 -3.52 7.58 -5.97
N LEU A 135 -2.90 7.12 -4.88
CA LEU A 135 -3.64 6.61 -3.72
C LEU A 135 -4.23 7.72 -2.83
N ASN A 136 -3.79 8.95 -2.99
CA ASN A 136 -4.28 10.12 -2.23
C ASN A 136 -4.30 9.90 -0.70
N LEU A 137 -3.32 9.17 -0.19
CA LEU A 137 -3.22 8.83 1.23
C LEU A 137 -3.12 10.08 2.10
N ALA A 138 -3.77 10.09 3.25
CA ALA A 138 -3.62 11.16 4.24
C ALA A 138 -2.19 11.20 4.78
N VAL A 139 -1.61 10.02 5.04
CA VAL A 139 -0.21 9.85 5.42
C VAL A 139 0.36 8.65 4.70
N ALA A 140 1.54 8.80 4.12
CA ALA A 140 2.31 7.72 3.49
C ALA A 140 3.65 7.52 4.21
N HIS A 141 4.02 6.25 4.44
CA HIS A 141 5.26 5.91 5.12
C HIS A 141 5.94 4.68 4.50
N VAL A 142 7.23 4.82 4.18
CA VAL A 142 8.14 3.71 3.86
C VAL A 142 9.06 3.49 5.06
N LEU A 143 8.94 2.35 5.73
CA LEU A 143 9.69 2.04 6.96
C LEU A 143 11.18 1.86 6.70
N ASN A 144 11.50 1.04 5.73
CA ASN A 144 12.86 0.65 5.35
C ASN A 144 12.85 -0.06 3.99
N LEU A 145 14.02 -0.14 3.37
CA LEU A 145 14.23 -0.85 2.12
C LEU A 145 15.49 -1.71 2.20
N SER A 146 15.32 -3.01 2.08
CA SER A 146 16.37 -4.02 1.97
C SER A 146 16.00 -5.02 0.87
N PRO A 147 16.98 -5.75 0.29
CA PRO A 147 16.69 -6.72 -0.76
C PRO A 147 15.64 -7.74 -0.34
N ASP A 148 14.54 -7.79 -1.11
CA ASP A 148 13.42 -8.69 -0.91
C ASP A 148 12.62 -8.80 -2.22
N HIS A 149 11.94 -9.92 -2.45
CA HIS A 149 11.09 -10.15 -3.63
C HIS A 149 11.77 -9.85 -4.99
N LEU A 150 13.09 -10.11 -5.09
CA LEU A 150 13.84 -9.87 -6.33
C LEU A 150 13.54 -10.91 -7.43
N ASP A 151 12.95 -12.03 -7.08
CA ASP A 151 12.32 -12.97 -8.00
C ASP A 151 11.20 -12.31 -8.82
N ARG A 152 10.44 -11.39 -8.21
CA ARG A 152 9.38 -10.62 -8.85
C ARG A 152 9.89 -9.32 -9.45
N HIS A 153 10.57 -8.49 -8.66
CA HIS A 153 11.00 -7.14 -9.07
C HIS A 153 12.31 -7.12 -9.85
N GLN A 154 12.99 -8.29 -10.02
CA GLN A 154 14.24 -8.49 -10.76
C GLN A 154 15.46 -7.75 -10.16
N ARG A 155 15.30 -6.51 -9.69
CA ARG A 155 16.40 -5.67 -9.17
C ARG A 155 15.89 -4.62 -8.17
N MET A 156 16.77 -4.20 -7.27
CA MET A 156 16.46 -3.23 -6.21
C MET A 156 15.82 -1.92 -6.70
N PRO A 157 16.27 -1.29 -7.81
CA PRO A 157 15.63 -0.06 -8.28
C PRO A 157 14.15 -0.24 -8.64
N LEU A 158 13.75 -1.37 -9.20
CA LEU A 158 12.33 -1.64 -9.52
C LEU A 158 11.51 -1.91 -8.26
N TYR A 159 12.07 -2.64 -7.29
CA TYR A 159 11.44 -2.82 -5.98
C TYR A 159 11.26 -1.49 -5.23
N HIS A 160 12.28 -0.63 -5.27
CA HIS A 160 12.23 0.72 -4.72
C HIS A 160 11.12 1.55 -5.38
N LEU A 161 11.09 1.60 -6.72
CA LEU A 161 10.06 2.30 -7.47
C LEU A 161 8.65 1.80 -7.13
N ALA A 162 8.47 0.48 -7.03
CA ALA A 162 7.17 -0.09 -6.67
C ALA A 162 6.70 0.42 -5.30
N LYS A 163 7.56 0.39 -4.27
CA LYS A 163 7.20 0.88 -2.93
C LYS A 163 6.99 2.39 -2.88
N HIS A 164 7.75 3.16 -3.65
CA HIS A 164 7.65 4.61 -3.70
C HIS A 164 6.35 5.12 -4.34
N ARG A 165 5.61 4.27 -5.03
CA ARG A 165 4.25 4.63 -5.51
C ARG A 165 3.30 4.97 -4.37
N ILE A 166 3.58 4.54 -3.14
CA ILE A 166 2.82 4.93 -1.94
C ILE A 166 2.74 6.46 -1.75
N PHE A 167 3.71 7.19 -2.28
CA PHE A 167 3.76 8.65 -2.17
C PHE A 167 2.92 9.37 -3.23
N ALA A 168 2.44 8.66 -4.26
CA ALA A 168 1.64 9.26 -5.33
C ALA A 168 0.32 9.81 -4.77
N GLY A 169 0.12 11.12 -4.91
CA GLY A 169 -1.05 11.83 -4.38
C GLY A 169 -1.13 11.95 -2.86
N ALA A 170 -0.11 11.50 -2.11
CA ALA A 170 -0.12 11.57 -0.66
C ALA A 170 -0.20 13.02 -0.16
N LYS A 171 -0.98 13.27 0.91
CA LYS A 171 -1.16 14.59 1.52
C LYS A 171 -0.08 14.92 2.53
N SER A 172 0.53 13.91 3.14
CA SER A 172 1.67 14.05 4.04
C SER A 172 2.55 12.81 3.99
N VAL A 173 3.84 12.98 4.24
CA VAL A 173 4.82 11.91 4.26
C VAL A 173 5.53 11.87 5.61
N VAL A 174 5.69 10.68 6.16
CA VAL A 174 6.59 10.42 7.29
C VAL A 174 7.79 9.65 6.76
N ALA A 175 9.01 10.14 7.01
CA ALA A 175 10.22 9.51 6.47
C ALA A 175 11.37 9.55 7.48
N ASN A 176 12.27 8.57 7.36
CA ASN A 176 13.49 8.54 8.17
C ASN A 176 14.51 9.56 7.65
N TYR A 177 14.96 10.47 8.50
CA TYR A 177 15.96 11.47 8.15
C TYR A 177 17.30 10.85 7.68
N ARG A 178 17.69 9.71 8.26
CA ARG A 178 18.96 9.03 7.98
C ARG A 178 18.90 8.02 6.84
N ASP A 179 17.72 7.69 6.35
CA ASP A 179 17.56 6.72 5.26
C ASP A 179 16.86 7.34 4.06
N SER A 180 17.67 7.84 3.12
CA SER A 180 17.19 8.48 1.89
C SER A 180 16.38 7.54 1.00
N LEU A 181 16.52 6.22 1.14
CA LEU A 181 15.71 5.25 0.42
C LEU A 181 14.24 5.24 0.89
N THR A 182 13.95 5.77 2.06
CA THR A 182 12.59 5.87 2.60
C THR A 182 11.92 7.22 2.28
N GLN A 183 12.64 8.14 1.65
CA GLN A 183 12.18 9.49 1.34
C GLN A 183 11.68 9.56 -0.10
N PRO A 184 10.62 10.34 -0.42
CA PRO A 184 10.19 10.56 -1.79
C PRO A 184 11.32 11.05 -2.68
N VAL A 185 11.37 10.56 -3.92
CA VAL A 185 12.39 10.97 -4.91
C VAL A 185 11.95 12.27 -5.58
N GLY A 186 12.85 13.24 -5.64
CA GLY A 186 12.63 14.53 -6.32
C GLY A 186 12.04 15.62 -5.41
N LYS A 187 11.67 16.77 -6.02
CA LYS A 187 10.99 17.85 -5.30
C LYS A 187 9.54 17.46 -5.10
N SER A 188 9.07 17.51 -3.87
CA SER A 188 7.67 17.30 -3.51
C SER A 188 7.20 18.49 -2.70
N ASP A 189 6.06 19.06 -3.08
CA ASP A 189 5.37 20.11 -2.31
C ASP A 189 4.54 19.54 -1.15
N VAL A 190 4.55 18.22 -1.01
CA VAL A 190 3.84 17.51 0.06
C VAL A 190 4.56 17.77 1.40
N PRO A 191 3.85 18.10 2.48
CA PRO A 191 4.44 18.24 3.80
C PRO A 191 5.14 16.97 4.25
N TRP A 192 6.38 17.08 4.68
CA TRP A 192 7.17 15.98 5.21
C TRP A 192 7.36 16.13 6.70
N VAL A 193 7.17 15.05 7.43
CA VAL A 193 7.61 14.90 8.81
C VAL A 193 8.79 13.95 8.82
N LEU A 194 9.98 14.48 9.05
CA LEU A 194 11.19 13.67 9.20
C LEU A 194 11.34 13.22 10.65
N TRP A 195 11.71 11.97 10.83
CA TRP A 195 12.01 11.43 12.16
C TRP A 195 13.45 10.92 12.23
N ARG A 196 14.02 10.93 13.42
CA ARG A 196 15.35 10.40 13.75
C ARG A 196 15.35 9.76 15.14
N ASP A 197 16.33 8.91 15.39
CA ASP A 197 16.51 8.18 16.64
C ASP A 197 17.35 8.95 17.69
N ASN A 198 17.60 10.23 17.47
CA ASN A 198 18.31 11.14 18.38
C ASN A 198 17.61 12.49 18.44
N GLU A 199 18.26 13.49 19.04
CA GLU A 199 17.75 14.85 19.20
C GLU A 199 17.23 15.40 17.84
N PRO A 200 15.96 15.86 17.80
CA PRO A 200 15.37 16.38 16.57
C PRO A 200 15.90 17.78 16.25
N ASP A 201 16.00 18.06 14.96
CA ASP A 201 16.20 19.39 14.44
C ASP A 201 14.84 20.06 14.15
N LEU A 202 14.85 21.30 13.67
CA LEU A 202 13.64 22.09 13.38
C LEU A 202 12.68 21.29 12.47
N ASN A 203 11.42 21.25 12.85
CA ASN A 203 10.34 20.51 12.16
C ASN A 203 10.57 19.00 12.03
N GLN A 204 11.33 18.39 12.93
CA GLN A 204 11.55 16.94 12.95
C GLN A 204 11.00 16.31 14.22
N LEU A 205 10.72 15.02 14.15
CA LEU A 205 10.47 14.19 15.32
C LEU A 205 11.77 13.47 15.69
N GLY A 206 12.04 13.35 16.96
CA GLY A 206 13.22 12.66 17.46
C GLY A 206 13.11 12.26 18.90
N LEU A 207 14.19 11.68 19.42
CA LEU A 207 14.28 11.25 20.80
C LEU A 207 15.21 12.20 21.57
N ARG A 208 14.78 12.58 22.78
CA ARG A 208 15.55 13.34 23.75
C ARG A 208 15.61 12.58 25.05
N GLU A 209 16.80 12.44 25.59
CA GLU A 209 16.98 11.94 26.95
C GLU A 209 16.82 13.08 27.97
N GLN A 210 15.94 12.89 28.93
CA GLN A 210 15.72 13.81 30.03
C GLN A 210 15.48 12.99 31.31
N ASP A 211 16.27 13.26 32.35
CA ASP A 211 16.18 12.61 33.67
C ASP A 211 16.31 11.06 33.58
N GLY A 212 17.10 10.55 32.63
CA GLY A 212 17.30 9.11 32.40
C GLY A 212 16.17 8.41 31.65
N GLU A 213 15.21 9.13 31.14
CA GLU A 213 14.11 8.64 30.31
C GLU A 213 14.21 9.17 28.89
N LEU A 214 13.76 8.36 27.91
CA LEU A 214 13.66 8.77 26.53
C LEU A 214 12.27 9.33 26.23
N TRP A 215 12.24 10.54 25.71
CA TRP A 215 11.02 11.25 25.34
C TRP A 215 10.96 11.45 23.82
N LEU A 216 9.76 11.34 23.26
CA LEU A 216 9.51 11.74 21.88
C LEU A 216 9.34 13.27 21.83
N TYR A 217 10.18 13.93 21.06
CA TYR A 217 10.18 15.38 20.89
C TYR A 217 9.88 15.77 19.44
N HIS A 218 9.18 16.90 19.30
CA HIS A 218 9.07 17.63 18.04
C HIS A 218 9.96 18.87 18.13
N GLY A 219 10.90 19.03 17.20
CA GLY A 219 11.75 20.21 17.09
C GLY A 219 10.92 21.40 16.54
N PHE A 220 10.81 22.46 17.31
CA PHE A 220 10.15 23.71 16.95
C PHE A 220 11.16 24.74 16.47
#